data_c98bca487b45db668575732d92dd2526
#
_entry.id   c98bca487b45db668575732d92dd2526
#
_cell.length_a   1.000
_cell.length_b   1.000
_cell.length_c   1.000
_cell.angle_alpha   90.00
_cell.angle_beta   90.00
_cell.angle_gamma   90.00
#
_symmetry.space_group_name_H-M   'P 1'
#
loop_
_entity.id
_entity.type
_entity.pdbx_description
1 polymer ?
#
loop_
_entity_poly.entity_id
_entity_poly.type
_entity_poly.pdbx_seq_one_letter_code
_entity_poly.pdbx_strand_id
1 'polypeptide(L)'
;MINNSILVISGPNLNLLGNREEKYYGNISLDEIHKKIKKIGNSNNFTIECKQSNSESEIIEWIQNAKNNFKAIVINAGGYTHTSVSIRDSLKLFDGLIIEIHMSNVHSREAVSYTHLTLPTSDLV
;
A
#
# COMPACT_ATOMS: atom_id res chain seq x y z
N MET A 1 -10.15 14.51 13.33
CA MET A 1 -9.52 15.66 12.68
C MET A 1 -8.39 15.18 11.77
N ILE A 2 -8.36 15.68 10.55
CA ILE A 2 -7.30 15.32 9.62
C ILE A 2 -6.09 16.20 9.88
N ASN A 3 -4.99 15.56 10.25
CA ASN A 3 -3.71 16.21 10.49
C ASN A 3 -2.77 15.91 9.32
N ASN A 4 -1.49 16.00 9.56
CA ASN A 4 -0.49 15.52 8.61
C ASN A 4 -0.24 14.04 8.83
N SER A 5 -1.30 13.24 8.92
CA SER A 5 -1.20 11.81 9.14
C SER A 5 -1.42 11.05 7.85
N ILE A 6 -0.58 10.05 7.62
CA ILE A 6 -0.64 9.19 6.44
C ILE A 6 -0.74 7.75 6.90
N LEU A 7 -1.70 7.02 6.32
CA LEU A 7 -1.86 5.60 6.58
C LEU A 7 -1.17 4.81 5.48
N VAL A 8 -0.25 3.93 5.88
CA VAL A 8 0.44 3.04 4.96
C VAL A 8 -0.10 1.64 5.16
N ILE A 9 -0.70 1.08 4.12
CA ILE A 9 -1.31 -0.26 4.17
C ILE A 9 -0.52 -1.20 3.28
N SER A 10 -0.10 -2.32 3.85
CA SER A 10 0.60 -3.39 3.15
C SER A 10 -0.26 -4.65 3.17
N GLY A 11 -0.51 -5.20 1.99
CA GLY A 11 -1.44 -6.30 1.81
C GLY A 11 -0.82 -7.69 1.95
N PRO A 12 -1.48 -8.70 1.39
CA PRO A 12 -1.13 -10.09 1.60
C PRO A 12 0.29 -10.42 1.22
N ASN A 13 0.89 -11.25 2.04
CA ASN A 13 2.22 -11.82 1.84
C ASN A 13 3.37 -10.83 1.98
N LEU A 14 3.10 -9.55 2.16
CA LEU A 14 4.16 -8.57 2.34
C LEU A 14 4.87 -8.73 3.68
N ASN A 15 4.20 -9.36 4.64
CA ASN A 15 4.82 -9.73 5.92
C ASN A 15 5.95 -10.74 5.75
N LEU A 16 6.05 -11.39 4.59
CA LEU A 16 7.09 -12.38 4.32
C LEU A 16 8.31 -11.82 3.60
N LEU A 17 8.32 -10.53 3.33
CA LEU A 17 9.46 -9.88 2.70
C LEU A 17 10.73 -10.10 3.53
N GLY A 18 11.82 -10.36 2.83
CA GLY A 18 13.10 -10.66 3.47
C GLY A 18 13.30 -12.14 3.75
N ASN A 19 12.23 -12.92 3.69
CA ASN A 19 12.26 -14.35 4.01
C ASN A 19 11.95 -15.24 2.80
N ARG A 20 11.63 -14.67 1.65
CA ARG A 20 11.31 -15.44 0.45
C ARG A 20 11.68 -14.64 -0.80
N GLU A 21 11.95 -15.36 -1.88
CA GLU A 21 12.14 -14.78 -3.20
C GLU A 21 13.16 -13.63 -3.23
N GLU A 22 14.26 -13.81 -2.52
CA GLU A 22 15.29 -12.79 -2.41
C GLU A 22 15.79 -12.30 -3.76
N LYS A 23 15.87 -13.17 -4.74
CA LYS A 23 16.34 -12.78 -6.06
C LYS A 23 15.41 -11.80 -6.76
N TYR A 24 14.16 -11.66 -6.28
CA TYR A 24 13.18 -10.76 -6.86
C TYR A 24 12.95 -9.51 -6.02
N TYR A 25 13.07 -9.63 -4.70
CA TYR A 25 12.68 -8.55 -3.79
C TYR A 25 13.81 -8.09 -2.86
N GLY A 26 14.97 -8.77 -2.93
CA GLY A 26 16.07 -8.47 -2.02
C GLY A 26 15.84 -9.01 -0.62
N ASN A 27 16.67 -8.59 0.30
CA ASN A 27 16.66 -9.07 1.69
C ASN A 27 15.96 -8.14 2.66
N ILE A 28 15.37 -7.08 2.19
CA ILE A 28 14.76 -6.10 3.08
C ILE A 28 13.42 -6.61 3.59
N SER A 29 13.22 -6.52 4.91
CA SER A 29 11.97 -6.92 5.53
C SER A 29 10.93 -5.81 5.46
N LEU A 30 9.66 -6.16 5.67
CA LEU A 30 8.61 -5.16 5.73
C LEU A 30 8.83 -4.19 6.88
N ASP A 31 9.31 -4.68 8.04
CA ASP A 31 9.59 -3.82 9.18
C ASP A 31 10.64 -2.77 8.83
N GLU A 32 11.67 -3.15 8.09
CA GLU A 32 12.70 -2.21 7.67
C GLU A 32 12.13 -1.16 6.71
N ILE A 33 11.25 -1.58 5.82
CA ILE A 33 10.57 -0.67 4.90
C ILE A 33 9.71 0.32 5.67
N HIS A 34 8.93 -0.18 6.63
CA HIS A 34 8.08 0.67 7.46
C HIS A 34 8.91 1.67 8.27
N LYS A 35 10.05 1.26 8.80
CA LYS A 35 10.93 2.16 9.53
C LYS A 35 11.46 3.28 8.65
N LYS A 36 11.83 2.94 7.42
CA LYS A 36 12.30 3.95 6.46
C LYS A 36 11.19 4.93 6.10
N ILE A 37 10.00 4.43 5.86
CA ILE A 37 8.85 5.28 5.52
C ILE A 37 8.56 6.25 6.68
N LYS A 38 8.54 5.73 7.91
CA LYS A 38 8.29 6.58 9.08
C LYS A 38 9.36 7.64 9.25
N LYS A 39 10.62 7.29 9.02
CA LYS A 39 11.71 8.23 9.13
C LYS A 39 11.58 9.35 8.10
N ILE A 40 11.30 9.00 6.86
CA ILE A 40 11.12 9.99 5.81
C ILE A 40 9.91 10.87 6.10
N GLY A 41 8.81 10.27 6.52
CA GLY A 41 7.61 11.01 6.87
C GLY A 41 7.86 12.00 7.98
N ASN A 42 8.48 11.54 9.06
CA ASN A 42 8.78 12.41 10.20
C ASN A 42 9.70 13.57 9.81
N SER A 43 10.65 13.32 8.92
CA SER A 43 11.55 14.38 8.45
C SER A 43 10.81 15.46 7.66
N ASN A 44 9.64 15.13 7.15
CA ASN A 44 8.81 16.04 6.36
C ASN A 44 7.55 16.49 7.12
N ASN A 45 7.55 16.32 8.44
CA ASN A 45 6.48 16.74 9.31
C ASN A 45 5.17 15.97 9.12
N PHE A 46 5.27 14.71 8.70
CA PHE A 46 4.13 13.80 8.62
C PHE A 46 4.21 12.74 9.71
N THR A 47 3.05 12.38 10.22
CA THR A 47 2.92 11.23 11.11
C THR A 47 2.50 10.03 10.27
N ILE A 48 3.26 8.96 10.35
CA ILE A 48 3.02 7.77 9.53
C ILE A 48 2.53 6.64 10.40
N GLU A 49 1.43 6.04 10.02
CA GLU A 49 0.94 4.81 10.65
C GLU A 49 1.00 3.70 9.62
N CYS A 50 1.71 2.61 9.94
CA CYS A 50 1.91 1.48 9.03
C CYS A 50 1.12 0.28 9.53
N LYS A 51 0.39 -0.37 8.63
CA LYS A 51 -0.39 -1.56 8.94
C LYS A 51 -0.18 -2.61 7.84
N GLN A 52 -0.26 -3.87 8.23
CA GLN A 52 -0.15 -4.99 7.30
C GLN A 52 -1.23 -6.02 7.61
N SER A 53 -1.87 -6.54 6.59
CA SER A 53 -2.84 -7.62 6.76
C SER A 53 -2.93 -8.48 5.52
N ASN A 54 -3.23 -9.74 5.72
CA ASN A 54 -3.58 -10.67 4.65
C ASN A 54 -5.08 -10.70 4.40
N SER A 55 -5.86 -10.01 5.21
CA SER A 55 -7.32 -10.06 5.16
C SER A 55 -7.89 -8.91 4.37
N GLU A 56 -8.63 -9.23 3.33
CA GLU A 56 -9.31 -8.23 2.51
C GLU A 56 -10.27 -7.39 3.35
N SER A 57 -11.05 -8.02 4.21
CA SER A 57 -12.02 -7.30 5.01
C SER A 57 -11.38 -6.35 6.01
N GLU A 58 -10.25 -6.74 6.59
CA GLU A 58 -9.53 -5.88 7.50
C GLU A 58 -8.97 -4.65 6.78
N ILE A 59 -8.42 -4.85 5.60
CA ILE A 59 -7.92 -3.75 4.78
C ILE A 59 -9.04 -2.77 4.44
N ILE A 60 -10.19 -3.28 4.06
CA ILE A 60 -11.36 -2.47 3.75
C ILE A 60 -11.78 -1.62 4.95
N GLU A 61 -11.81 -2.23 6.13
CA GLU A 61 -12.16 -1.50 7.35
C GLU A 61 -11.18 -0.38 7.66
N TRP A 62 -9.90 -0.63 7.46
CA TRP A 62 -8.89 0.42 7.65
C TRP A 62 -9.12 1.60 6.70
N ILE A 63 -9.43 1.30 5.44
CA ILE A 63 -9.70 2.34 4.46
C ILE A 63 -10.96 3.14 4.84
N GLN A 64 -12.01 2.44 5.25
CA GLN A 64 -13.24 3.09 5.67
C GLN A 64 -13.02 4.02 6.86
N ASN A 65 -12.23 3.55 7.82
CA ASN A 65 -11.96 4.33 9.03
C ASN A 65 -10.96 5.46 8.80
N ALA A 66 -10.26 5.44 7.68
CA ALA A 66 -9.27 6.46 7.38
C ALA A 66 -9.89 7.79 6.99
N LYS A 67 -11.14 7.80 6.60
CA LYS A 67 -11.78 8.96 5.97
C LYS A 67 -11.61 10.28 6.74
N ASN A 68 -11.75 10.26 8.05
CA ASN A 68 -11.64 11.49 8.85
C ASN A 68 -10.39 11.51 9.73
N ASN A 69 -9.46 10.57 9.50
CA ASN A 69 -8.32 10.40 10.38
C ASN A 69 -6.98 10.56 9.67
N PHE A 70 -6.96 10.46 8.35
CA PHE A 70 -5.72 10.51 7.59
C PHE A 70 -5.89 11.42 6.38
N LYS A 71 -4.81 12.12 6.07
CA LYS A 71 -4.75 13.00 4.92
C LYS A 71 -4.54 12.21 3.63
N ALA A 72 -3.86 11.08 3.72
CA ALA A 72 -3.51 10.25 2.57
C ALA A 72 -3.43 8.79 2.96
N ILE A 73 -3.61 7.94 1.96
CA ILE A 73 -3.36 6.49 2.08
C ILE A 73 -2.31 6.12 1.04
N VAL A 74 -1.27 5.44 1.50
CA VAL A 74 -0.28 4.81 0.64
C VAL A 74 -0.52 3.31 0.76
N ILE A 75 -0.86 2.66 -0.34
CA ILE A 75 -1.28 1.26 -0.28
C ILE A 75 -0.52 0.40 -1.28
N ASN A 76 -0.04 -0.74 -0.79
CA ASN A 76 0.41 -1.85 -1.61
C ASN A 76 -0.51 -3.02 -1.32
N ALA A 77 -1.49 -3.23 -2.16
CA ALA A 77 -2.51 -4.24 -1.93
C ALA A 77 -2.04 -5.67 -2.21
N GLY A 78 -0.82 -5.83 -2.69
CA GLY A 78 -0.29 -7.15 -2.99
C GLY A 78 -1.13 -7.84 -4.07
N GLY A 79 -1.46 -9.10 -3.82
CA GLY A 79 -2.27 -9.87 -4.76
C GLY A 79 -3.66 -9.31 -5.00
N TYR A 80 -4.20 -8.58 -4.06
CA TYR A 80 -5.53 -7.97 -4.22
C TYR A 80 -5.55 -6.84 -5.24
N THR A 81 -4.41 -6.35 -5.67
CA THR A 81 -4.34 -5.38 -6.76
C THR A 81 -5.08 -5.87 -8.00
N HIS A 82 -5.01 -7.16 -8.26
CA HIS A 82 -5.59 -7.76 -9.46
C HIS A 82 -7.00 -8.32 -9.24
N THR A 83 -7.38 -8.58 -8.01
CA THR A 83 -8.57 -9.37 -7.72
C THR A 83 -9.61 -8.67 -6.88
N SER A 84 -9.26 -7.67 -6.08
CA SER A 84 -10.22 -7.10 -5.15
C SER A 84 -10.90 -5.85 -5.69
N VAL A 85 -12.12 -6.03 -6.13
CA VAL A 85 -12.99 -4.91 -6.49
C VAL A 85 -13.39 -4.16 -5.23
N SER A 86 -13.58 -4.87 -4.12
CA SER A 86 -14.04 -4.28 -2.86
C SER A 86 -13.02 -3.30 -2.27
N ILE A 87 -11.74 -3.63 -2.34
CA ILE A 87 -10.70 -2.70 -1.89
C ILE A 87 -10.70 -1.46 -2.77
N ARG A 88 -10.80 -1.66 -4.07
CA ARG A 88 -10.83 -0.54 -5.02
C ARG A 88 -12.01 0.38 -4.76
N ASP A 89 -13.19 -0.19 -4.53
CA ASP A 89 -14.37 0.60 -4.19
C ASP A 89 -14.20 1.40 -2.91
N SER A 90 -13.59 0.77 -1.90
CA SER A 90 -13.34 1.46 -0.64
C SER A 90 -12.41 2.66 -0.83
N LEU A 91 -11.38 2.49 -1.65
CA LEU A 91 -10.46 3.59 -1.95
C LEU A 91 -11.15 4.76 -2.62
N LYS A 92 -12.13 4.47 -3.48
CA LYS A 92 -12.89 5.54 -4.15
C LYS A 92 -13.73 6.36 -3.19
N LEU A 93 -14.05 5.83 -2.04
CA LEU A 93 -14.84 6.53 -1.02
C LEU A 93 -13.97 7.35 -0.07
N PHE A 94 -12.67 7.23 -0.17
CA PHE A 94 -11.75 8.01 0.64
C PHE A 94 -11.55 9.40 0.00
N ASP A 95 -11.63 10.44 0.82
CA ASP A 95 -11.60 11.81 0.32
C ASP A 95 -10.20 12.37 0.11
N GLY A 96 -9.20 11.73 0.67
CA GLY A 96 -7.82 12.25 0.60
C GLY A 96 -7.05 11.75 -0.59
N LEU A 97 -5.76 11.96 -0.55
CA LEU A 97 -4.85 11.48 -1.59
C LEU A 97 -4.62 9.99 -1.44
N ILE A 98 -4.64 9.28 -2.55
CA ILE A 98 -4.33 7.85 -2.58
C ILE A 98 -3.15 7.62 -3.49
N ILE A 99 -2.15 6.91 -2.97
CA ILE A 99 -0.98 6.52 -3.73
C ILE A 99 -0.88 5.00 -3.68
N GLU A 100 -0.98 4.36 -4.84
CA GLU A 100 -0.74 2.93 -4.95
C GLU A 100 0.72 2.69 -5.24
N ILE A 101 1.33 1.78 -4.50
CA ILE A 101 2.70 1.38 -4.73
C ILE A 101 2.76 -0.14 -4.92
N HIS A 102 3.77 -0.56 -5.65
CA HIS A 102 3.98 -1.98 -5.94
C HIS A 102 5.46 -2.29 -5.84
N MET A 103 5.76 -3.42 -5.21
CA MET A 103 7.12 -3.91 -5.11
C MET A 103 7.25 -5.09 -6.05
N SER A 104 7.98 -4.90 -7.13
CA SER A 104 8.16 -5.98 -8.09
C SER A 104 9.46 -5.84 -8.85
N ASN A 105 9.94 -6.97 -9.32
CA ASN A 105 11.03 -7.02 -10.26
C ASN A 105 10.42 -7.09 -11.67
N VAL A 106 10.53 -6.01 -12.43
CA VAL A 106 9.91 -5.94 -13.76
C VAL A 106 10.39 -7.03 -14.70
N HIS A 107 11.58 -7.56 -14.48
CA HIS A 107 12.11 -8.63 -15.33
C HIS A 107 11.42 -9.96 -15.10
N SER A 108 10.76 -10.15 -13.98
CA SER A 108 10.08 -11.39 -13.65
C SER A 108 8.56 -11.26 -13.72
N ARG A 109 8.03 -10.11 -14.09
CA ARG A 109 6.59 -9.90 -14.18
C ARG A 109 6.15 -9.99 -15.63
N GLU A 110 4.95 -10.49 -15.81
CA GLU A 110 4.34 -10.54 -17.13
C GLU A 110 3.79 -9.17 -17.50
N ALA A 111 3.72 -8.92 -18.80
CA ALA A 111 3.23 -7.66 -19.31
C ALA A 111 1.81 -7.33 -18.84
N VAL A 112 0.96 -8.35 -18.75
CA VAL A 112 -0.43 -8.16 -18.31
C VAL A 112 -0.48 -7.62 -16.88
N SER A 113 0.30 -8.20 -15.98
CA SER A 113 0.36 -7.72 -14.60
C SER A 113 0.88 -6.30 -14.54
N TYR A 114 1.89 -6.03 -15.33
CA TYR A 114 2.50 -4.71 -15.36
C TYR A 114 1.50 -3.65 -15.82
N THR A 115 0.78 -3.94 -16.89
CA THR A 115 -0.24 -3.03 -17.41
C THR A 115 -1.34 -2.79 -16.38
N HIS A 116 -1.72 -3.84 -15.68
CA HIS A 116 -2.77 -3.74 -14.67
C HIS A 116 -2.37 -2.82 -13.52
N LEU A 117 -1.10 -2.79 -13.18
CA LEU A 117 -0.60 -1.93 -12.10
C LEU A 117 -0.68 -0.45 -12.44
N THR A 118 -0.57 -0.09 -13.71
CA THR A 118 -0.59 1.33 -14.09
C THR A 118 -2.00 1.91 -14.20
N LEU A 119 -2.97 1.10 -14.59
CA LEU A 119 -4.34 1.59 -14.76
C LEU A 119 -4.96 2.19 -13.52
N PRO A 120 -4.90 1.54 -12.36
CA PRO A 120 -5.47 2.13 -11.14
C PRO A 120 -4.87 3.49 -10.81
N THR A 121 -3.58 3.63 -11.00
CA THR A 121 -2.91 4.90 -10.74
C THR A 121 -3.42 5.99 -11.66
N SER A 122 -3.60 5.68 -12.92
CA SER A 122 -4.15 6.62 -13.89
C SER A 122 -5.55 7.06 -13.53
N ASP A 123 -6.35 6.12 -13.05
CA ASP A 123 -7.73 6.40 -12.68
C ASP A 123 -7.82 7.24 -11.41
N LEU A 124 -6.86 7.14 -10.55
CA LEU A 124 -6.84 7.88 -9.30
C LEU A 124 -6.36 9.31 -9.47
N VAL A 125 -5.64 9.53 -10.51
CA VAL A 125 -5.14 10.87 -10.83
C VAL A 125 -6.14 11.62 -11.66
#